data_73d70ec182bc866b20e6de2c4865ee33
#
_entry.id   73d70ec182bc866b20e6de2c4865ee33
#
_cell.length_a   1.000
_cell.length_b   1.000
_cell.length_c   1.000
_cell.angle_alpha   90.00
_cell.angle_beta   90.00
_cell.angle_gamma   90.00
#
_symmetry.space_group_name_H-M   'P 1'
#
loop_
_entity.id
_entity.type
_entity.pdbx_description
1 polymer ?
#
loop_
_entity_poly.entity_id
_entity_poly.type
_entity_poly.pdbx_seq_one_letter_code
_entity_poly.pdbx_strand_id
1 'polypeptide(L)' 'MIKLTRINGTVLLINESFIEAAEEAPDTVLTMQNGHKYLVKETVDEIIDLSEQYRRECYPTIAGQE' A
#
# COMPACT_ATOMS: atom_id res chain seq x y z
N MET A 1 8.08 2.58 -1.41
CA MET A 1 7.71 1.17 -1.56
C MET A 1 7.23 0.60 -0.25
N ILE A 2 6.12 -0.09 -0.26
CA ILE A 2 5.65 -0.78 0.94
C ILE A 2 5.63 -2.28 0.67
N LYS A 3 5.75 -3.04 1.75
CA LYS A 3 5.84 -4.50 1.66
C LYS A 3 4.49 -5.08 2.04
N LEU A 4 3.92 -5.84 1.13
CA LEU A 4 2.63 -6.50 1.35
C LEU A 4 2.79 -7.99 1.13
N THR A 5 1.79 -8.76 1.56
CA THR A 5 1.79 -10.20 1.43
C THR A 5 0.65 -10.61 0.51
N ARG A 6 0.98 -11.31 -0.56
CA ARG A 6 -0.06 -11.84 -1.44
C ARG A 6 -0.85 -12.92 -0.72
N ILE A 7 -2.02 -13.20 -1.26
CA ILE A 7 -2.87 -14.24 -0.70
C ILE A 7 -2.14 -15.58 -0.64
N ASN A 8 -1.27 -15.85 -1.60
CA ASN A 8 -0.52 -17.11 -1.63
C ASN A 8 0.68 -17.11 -0.69
N GLY A 9 0.89 -16.04 0.07
CA GLY A 9 1.97 -15.99 1.06
C GLY A 9 3.26 -15.34 0.57
N THR A 10 3.35 -15.00 -0.71
CA THR A 10 4.56 -14.37 -1.25
C THR A 10 4.60 -12.90 -0.88
N VAL A 11 5.80 -12.40 -0.59
CA VAL A 11 6.00 -10.99 -0.30
C VAL A 11 6.02 -10.21 -1.60
N LEU A 12 5.41 -9.03 -1.55
CA LEU A 12 5.25 -8.17 -2.72
C LEU A 12 5.62 -6.75 -2.33
N LEU A 13 6.47 -6.12 -3.12
CA LEU A 13 6.80 -4.71 -2.91
C LEU A 13 5.97 -3.88 -3.86
N ILE A 14 5.28 -2.90 -3.31
CA ILE A 14 4.36 -2.04 -4.07
C ILE A 14 4.81 -0.60 -3.93
N ASN A 15 4.82 0.10 -5.04
CA ASN A 15 5.00 1.56 -4.98
C ASN A 15 3.64 2.15 -4.66
N GLU A 16 3.51 2.64 -3.43
CA GLU A 16 2.21 3.10 -2.95
C GLU A 16 1.70 4.31 -3.74
N SER A 17 2.59 5.03 -4.40
CA SER A 17 2.18 6.18 -5.21
C SER A 17 1.39 5.76 -6.45
N PHE A 18 1.48 4.51 -6.85
CA PHE A 18 0.81 4.00 -8.04
C PHE A 18 -0.46 3.24 -7.71
N ILE A 19 -0.88 3.23 -6.46
CA ILE A 19 -2.13 2.60 -6.08
C ILE A 19 -3.28 3.53 -6.43
N GLU A 20 -4.21 3.04 -7.23
CA GLU A 20 -5.38 3.82 -7.58
C GLU A 20 -6.50 3.59 -6.58
N ALA A 21 -6.72 2.34 -6.20
CA ALA A 21 -7.83 2.01 -5.30
C ALA A 21 -7.50 0.75 -4.53
N ALA A 22 -8.06 0.64 -3.33
CA ALA A 22 -7.95 -0.55 -2.51
C ALA A 22 -9.32 -0.84 -1.92
N GLU A 23 -9.77 -2.08 -2.05
CA GLU A 23 -11.09 -2.49 -1.56
C GLU A 23 -10.98 -3.80 -0.82
N GLU A 24 -11.84 -3.97 0.17
CA GLU A 24 -11.94 -5.22 0.90
C GLU A 24 -13.30 -5.83 0.66
N ALA A 25 -13.38 -6.90 -0.19
CA ALA A 25 -14.66 -7.54 -0.41
C ALA A 25 -14.48 -8.83 -1.21
N PRO A 26 -14.28 -9.96 -0.61
CA PRO A 26 -13.96 -10.23 0.80
C PRO A 26 -12.48 -10.06 1.11
N ASP A 27 -11.61 -10.13 0.12
CA ASP A 27 -10.18 -9.96 0.29
C ASP A 27 -9.79 -8.56 -0.14
N THR A 28 -8.63 -8.12 0.30
CA THR A 28 -8.12 -6.81 -0.08
C THR A 28 -7.61 -6.87 -1.51
N VAL A 29 -8.19 -6.08 -2.37
CA VAL A 29 -7.81 -5.99 -3.77
C VAL A 29 -7.22 -4.62 -4.02
N LEU A 30 -5.98 -4.60 -4.48
CA LEU A 30 -5.31 -3.37 -4.88
C LEU A 30 -5.41 -3.20 -6.38
N THR A 31 -5.86 -2.04 -6.82
CA THR A 31 -5.87 -1.69 -8.23
C THR A 31 -4.80 -0.65 -8.46
N MET A 32 -3.86 -0.96 -9.34
CA MET A 32 -2.78 -0.05 -9.67
C MET A 32 -3.19 0.84 -10.83
N GLN A 33 -2.48 1.94 -11.02
CA GLN A 33 -2.81 2.88 -12.08
C GLN A 33 -2.72 2.28 -13.47
N ASN A 34 -1.88 1.26 -13.65
CA ASN A 34 -1.76 0.59 -14.94
C ASN A 34 -2.83 -0.48 -15.15
N GLY A 35 -3.77 -0.61 -14.22
CA GLY A 35 -4.85 -1.57 -14.34
C GLY A 35 -4.58 -2.93 -13.70
N HIS A 36 -3.37 -3.17 -13.25
CA HIS A 36 -3.07 -4.44 -12.59
C HIS A 36 -3.74 -4.50 -11.24
N LYS A 37 -4.15 -5.71 -10.84
CA LYS A 37 -4.80 -5.92 -9.55
C LYS A 37 -4.04 -6.99 -8.78
N TYR A 38 -3.93 -6.76 -7.48
CA TYR A 38 -3.25 -7.70 -6.59
C TYR A 38 -4.15 -7.99 -5.40
N LEU A 39 -4.20 -9.26 -5.02
CA LEU A 39 -4.90 -9.66 -3.80
C LEU A 39 -3.87 -9.84 -2.71
N VAL A 40 -4.07 -9.14 -1.60
CA VAL A 40 -3.12 -9.14 -0.50
C VAL A 40 -3.84 -9.46 0.80
N LYS A 41 -3.07 -9.88 1.80
CA LYS A 41 -3.63 -10.25 3.10
C LYS A 41 -3.85 -9.06 4.01
N GLU A 42 -3.10 -7.99 3.80
CA GLU A 42 -3.21 -6.80 4.63
C GLU A 42 -4.56 -6.13 4.42
N THR A 43 -5.10 -5.55 5.48
CA THR A 43 -6.34 -4.80 5.37
C THR A 43 -6.06 -3.43 4.75
N VAL A 44 -7.14 -2.77 4.31
CA VAL A 44 -6.99 -1.42 3.76
C VAL A 44 -6.38 -0.49 4.80
N ASP A 45 -6.79 -0.62 6.06
CA ASP A 45 -6.23 0.22 7.13
C ASP A 45 -4.74 -0.04 7.30
N GLU A 46 -4.32 -1.30 7.22
CA GLU A 46 -2.90 -1.63 7.33
C GLU A 46 -2.10 -1.03 6.19
N ILE A 47 -2.68 -1.04 4.99
CA ILE A 47 -2.01 -0.46 3.83
C ILE A 47 -1.86 1.05 4.01
N ILE A 48 -2.88 1.70 4.54
CA ILE A 48 -2.80 3.13 4.81
C ILE A 48 -1.69 3.42 5.82
N ASP A 49 -1.64 2.63 6.89
CA ASP A 49 -0.60 2.82 7.91
C ASP A 49 0.79 2.64 7.32
N LEU A 50 0.98 1.60 6.52
CA LEU A 50 2.28 1.34 5.91
C LEU A 50 2.68 2.47 4.98
N SER A 51 1.72 2.99 4.21
CA SER A 51 1.99 4.08 3.29
C SER A 51 2.38 5.34 4.04
N GLU A 52 1.73 5.61 5.16
CA GLU A 52 2.07 6.77 5.97
C GLU A 52 3.43 6.63 6.63
N GLN A 53 3.75 5.43 7.10
CA GLN A 53 5.06 5.20 7.68
C GLN A 53 6.15 5.41 6.65
N TYR A 54 5.96 4.87 5.46
CA TYR A 54 6.94 5.04 4.39
C TYR A 54 7.14 6.51 4.07
N ARG A 55 6.05 7.26 3.99
CA ARG A 55 6.14 8.67 3.68
C ARG A 55 6.92 9.43 4.74
N ARG A 56 6.67 9.11 6.01
CA ARG A 56 7.36 9.77 7.10
C ARG A 56 8.85 9.48 7.10
N GLU A 57 9.24 8.26 6.71
CA GLU A 57 10.64 7.87 6.71
C GLU A 57 11.39 8.36 5.49
N CYS A 58 10.73 8.31 4.34
CA CYS A 58 11.39 8.65 3.08
C CYS A 58 11.25 10.11 2.71
N TYR A 59 10.29 10.79 3.27
CA TYR A 59 10.07 12.21 3.04
C TYR A 59 10.04 12.90 4.39
N PRO A 60 11.23 13.09 5.00
CA PRO A 60 11.27 13.67 6.32
C PRO A 60 10.62 15.04 6.30
N THR A 61 9.75 15.25 7.25
CA THR A 61 9.03 16.49 7.35
C THR A 61 9.95 17.57 7.82
N ILE A 62 9.97 18.66 7.11
CA ILE A 62 10.61 19.86 7.58
C ILE A 62 9.62 20.51 8.53
N ALA A 63 10.10 20.95 9.65
CA ALA A 63 9.24 21.48 10.68
C ALA A 63 8.27 22.50 10.11
N GLY A 64 6.99 22.26 10.41
CA GLY A 64 5.96 23.17 9.95
C GLY A 64 5.53 22.97 8.53
N GLN A 65 5.97 21.92 7.89
CA GLN A 65 5.75 21.76 6.49
C GLN A 65 4.62 20.80 6.15
N GLU A 66 4.23 19.94 7.04
CA GLU A 66 3.20 19.03 6.70
C GLU A 66 1.86 19.64 6.66
#